data_8004cb5ce42708f8c968871d3d940cbc
#
_entry.id   8004cb5ce42708f8c968871d3d940cbc
#
_cell.length_a   1.000
_cell.length_b   1.000
_cell.length_c   1.000
_cell.angle_alpha   90.00
_cell.angle_beta   90.00
_cell.angle_gamma   90.00
#
_symmetry.space_group_name_H-M   'P 1'
#
loop_
_entity.id
_entity.type
_entity.pdbx_description
1 polymer ?
#
loop_
_entity_poly.entity_id
_entity_poly.type
_entity_poly.pdbx_seq_one_letter_code
_entity_poly.pdbx_strand_id
1 'polypeptide(L)'
;MNNSELETKILDMTKDVVKDVYVDTVKPAAKNIGGFLETLSGFFSNVVVYPLKKLNMEYEQKAIAFERQMQEKYNNIPEKNRVEPQLHIVGPAMESLKYNIMQDDLANMFSNLLLSDLDDRTQELCTPAFVKMIEQLSPNDAKVFKSIVEYCTKINSSLPICEIEIVLSNNHEQYYKNENIPKVVTDFTLFNLNEHTVSKSLQHLSALGIIELNYLKNFIDSSIYEKLTKQECVVKTLNYANKLSNDTFIANISDRGILFLNDIGLDFAKVCLRDSK
;
A
#
# COMPACT_ATOMS: atom_id res chain seq x y z
N MET A 1 16.11 -14.20 24.51
CA MET A 1 14.64 -14.10 24.50
C MET A 1 14.22 -14.29 23.04
N ASN A 2 13.38 -15.28 22.75
CA ASN A 2 13.02 -15.66 21.38
C ASN A 2 11.96 -14.67 20.85
N ASN A 3 11.95 -14.33 19.56
CA ASN A 3 11.01 -13.38 18.97
C ASN A 3 9.53 -13.71 19.30
N SER A 4 9.18 -15.02 19.33
CA SER A 4 7.84 -15.48 19.69
C SER A 4 7.45 -15.21 21.15
N GLU A 5 8.40 -15.23 22.08
CA GLU A 5 8.15 -14.88 23.49
C GLU A 5 7.98 -13.36 23.66
N LEU A 6 8.66 -12.58 22.82
CA LEU A 6 8.54 -11.12 22.81
C LEU A 6 7.17 -10.70 22.25
N GLU A 7 6.74 -11.32 21.14
CA GLU A 7 5.44 -11.08 20.53
C GLU A 7 4.28 -11.45 21.47
N THR A 8 4.39 -12.58 22.17
CA THR A 8 3.36 -13.03 23.14
C THR A 8 3.29 -12.08 24.34
N LYS A 9 4.42 -11.61 24.86
CA LYS A 9 4.47 -10.64 25.96
C LYS A 9 3.93 -9.26 25.58
N ILE A 10 4.19 -8.82 24.34
CA ILE A 10 3.63 -7.57 23.81
C ILE A 10 2.12 -7.69 23.64
N LEU A 11 1.65 -8.83 23.15
CA LEU A 11 0.21 -9.11 22.93
C LEU A 11 -0.59 -9.13 24.23
N ASP A 12 -0.07 -9.75 25.29
CA ASP A 12 -0.75 -9.84 26.61
C ASP A 12 -0.76 -8.48 27.32
N MET A 13 0.33 -7.70 27.24
CA MET A 13 0.39 -6.37 27.86
C MET A 13 -0.53 -5.34 27.18
N THR A 14 -0.92 -5.54 25.92
CA THR A 14 -1.70 -4.57 25.15
C THR A 14 -3.19 -4.77 25.25
N LYS A 15 -3.67 -5.99 25.43
CA LYS A 15 -5.12 -6.28 25.56
C LYS A 15 -5.73 -5.62 26.80
N ASP A 16 -5.02 -5.63 27.92
CA ASP A 16 -5.51 -5.05 29.17
C ASP A 16 -5.35 -3.51 29.17
N VAL A 17 -4.24 -2.98 28.63
CA VAL A 17 -3.99 -1.53 28.56
C VAL A 17 -4.96 -0.82 27.59
N VAL A 18 -5.28 -1.43 26.45
CA VAL A 18 -6.22 -0.83 25.47
C VAL A 18 -7.63 -0.73 26.06
N LYS A 19 -8.05 -1.70 26.86
CA LYS A 19 -9.38 -1.72 27.45
C LYS A 19 -9.53 -0.74 28.62
N ASP A 20 -8.53 -0.66 29.47
CA ASP A 20 -8.55 0.19 30.69
C ASP A 20 -8.27 1.65 30.37
N VAL A 21 -7.28 1.95 29.52
CA VAL A 21 -6.99 3.32 29.06
C VAL A 21 -8.14 3.90 28.23
N TYR A 22 -8.84 3.05 27.50
CA TYR A 22 -10.00 3.45 26.71
C TYR A 22 -11.19 3.88 27.57
N VAL A 23 -11.53 3.10 28.61
CA VAL A 23 -12.71 3.40 29.47
C VAL A 23 -12.48 4.64 30.31
N ASP A 24 -11.26 4.86 30.80
CA ASP A 24 -10.96 5.93 31.77
C ASP A 24 -10.50 7.25 31.12
N THR A 25 -9.89 7.21 29.93
CA THR A 25 -9.27 8.42 29.35
C THR A 25 -10.05 8.98 28.14
N VAL A 26 -10.65 8.13 27.32
CA VAL A 26 -11.31 8.57 26.08
C VAL A 26 -12.75 9.01 26.30
N LYS A 27 -13.51 8.35 27.19
CA LYS A 27 -14.91 8.71 27.47
C LYS A 27 -15.14 10.11 28.06
N PRO A 28 -14.29 10.66 28.95
CA PRO A 28 -14.49 12.01 29.49
C PRO A 28 -14.08 13.14 28.56
N ALA A 29 -13.08 12.91 27.67
CA ALA A 29 -12.50 13.96 26.81
C ALA A 29 -13.33 14.22 25.54
N ALA A 30 -14.20 13.29 25.16
CA ALA A 30 -15.07 13.38 24.00
C ALA A 30 -16.06 14.56 24.03
N LYS A 31 -16.16 15.28 25.13
CA LYS A 31 -17.05 16.46 25.26
C LYS A 31 -16.42 17.78 24.84
N ASN A 32 -15.11 17.81 24.56
CA ASN A 32 -14.40 19.02 24.12
C ASN A 32 -13.44 18.69 22.98
N ILE A 33 -13.70 19.21 21.79
CA ILE A 33 -12.86 19.03 20.58
C ILE A 33 -11.39 19.41 20.84
N GLY A 34 -11.11 20.33 21.75
CA GLY A 34 -9.74 20.70 22.18
C GLY A 34 -9.02 19.64 23.03
N GLY A 35 -9.77 18.87 23.84
CA GLY A 35 -9.21 17.82 24.69
C GLY A 35 -8.95 16.52 23.95
N PHE A 36 -9.47 16.37 22.73
CA PHE A 36 -9.31 15.14 21.96
C PHE A 36 -7.86 14.90 21.50
N LEU A 37 -7.14 15.97 21.08
CA LEU A 37 -5.71 15.85 20.72
C LEU A 37 -4.85 15.39 21.90
N GLU A 38 -5.10 15.91 23.12
CA GLU A 38 -4.40 15.47 24.33
C GLU A 38 -4.72 14.00 24.62
N THR A 39 -5.97 13.59 24.38
CA THR A 39 -6.40 12.21 24.58
C THR A 39 -5.81 11.27 23.52
N LEU A 40 -5.78 11.69 22.25
CA LEU A 40 -5.17 10.91 21.17
C LEU A 40 -3.65 10.77 21.39
N SER A 41 -2.96 11.83 21.79
CA SER A 41 -1.55 11.80 22.15
C SER A 41 -1.30 10.90 23.37
N GLY A 42 -2.13 10.97 24.40
CA GLY A 42 -2.05 10.08 25.56
C GLY A 42 -2.30 8.61 25.17
N PHE A 43 -3.29 8.35 24.32
CA PHE A 43 -3.55 7.00 23.81
C PHE A 43 -2.39 6.50 22.94
N PHE A 44 -1.88 7.33 22.02
CA PHE A 44 -0.72 7.01 21.20
C PHE A 44 0.52 6.73 22.05
N SER A 45 0.81 7.57 23.03
CA SER A 45 1.93 7.38 23.95
C SER A 45 1.82 6.05 24.70
N ASN A 46 0.66 5.67 25.18
CA ASN A 46 0.44 4.43 25.93
C ASN A 46 0.43 3.18 25.04
N VAL A 47 -0.18 3.26 23.86
CA VAL A 47 -0.35 2.10 22.97
C VAL A 47 0.86 1.89 22.07
N VAL A 48 1.52 2.96 21.61
CA VAL A 48 2.63 2.90 20.67
C VAL A 48 3.97 3.21 21.31
N VAL A 49 4.14 4.41 21.90
CA VAL A 49 5.45 4.87 22.36
C VAL A 49 5.96 4.04 23.54
N TYR A 50 5.15 3.86 24.58
CA TYR A 50 5.57 3.16 25.79
C TYR A 50 5.99 1.69 25.57
N PRO A 51 5.25 0.87 24.81
CA PRO A 51 5.72 -0.48 24.45
C PRO A 51 7.02 -0.45 23.63
N LEU A 52 7.15 0.46 22.67
CA LEU A 52 8.33 0.56 21.81
C LEU A 52 9.57 1.04 22.56
N LYS A 53 9.41 1.92 23.54
CA LYS A 53 10.50 2.36 24.44
C LYS A 53 11.18 1.19 25.15
N LYS A 54 10.42 0.16 25.52
CA LYS A 54 10.95 -1.04 26.17
C LYS A 54 11.75 -1.93 25.23
N LEU A 55 11.59 -1.76 23.91
CA LEU A 55 12.29 -2.54 22.91
C LEU A 55 13.66 -1.94 22.58
N ASN A 56 13.67 -0.68 22.15
CA ASN A 56 14.88 -0.02 21.69
C ASN A 56 14.66 1.50 21.62
N MET A 57 15.72 2.28 21.87
CA MET A 57 15.73 3.73 21.75
C MET A 57 15.38 4.23 20.35
N GLU A 58 15.77 3.52 19.31
CA GLU A 58 15.48 3.87 17.92
C GLU A 58 13.97 3.84 17.64
N TYR A 59 13.27 2.80 18.11
CA TYR A 59 11.81 2.70 17.99
C TYR A 59 11.09 3.82 18.75
N GLU A 60 11.57 4.16 19.96
CA GLU A 60 11.04 5.29 20.74
C GLU A 60 11.18 6.61 19.96
N GLN A 61 12.36 6.91 19.44
CA GLN A 61 12.62 8.11 18.65
C GLN A 61 11.73 8.18 17.40
N LYS A 62 11.57 7.06 16.71
CA LYS A 62 10.71 6.97 15.53
C LYS A 62 9.24 7.21 15.87
N ALA A 63 8.76 6.65 16.97
CA ALA A 63 7.38 6.84 17.43
C ALA A 63 7.12 8.31 17.82
N ILE A 64 8.03 8.94 18.54
CA ILE A 64 7.92 10.38 18.92
C ILE A 64 7.94 11.27 17.67
N ALA A 65 8.81 10.98 16.69
CA ALA A 65 8.85 11.72 15.43
C ALA A 65 7.54 11.57 14.64
N PHE A 66 6.97 10.36 14.62
CA PHE A 66 5.70 10.07 13.99
C PHE A 66 4.54 10.83 14.67
N GLU A 67 4.48 10.82 16.00
CA GLU A 67 3.46 11.55 16.77
C GLU A 67 3.48 13.04 16.44
N ARG A 68 4.68 13.63 16.42
CA ARG A 68 4.85 15.04 16.06
C ARG A 68 4.36 15.34 14.64
N GLN A 69 4.75 14.51 13.68
CA GLN A 69 4.30 14.65 12.29
C GLN A 69 2.77 14.54 12.19
N MET A 70 2.18 13.62 12.94
CA MET A 70 0.73 13.43 12.97
C MET A 70 0.01 14.66 13.57
N GLN A 71 0.55 15.25 14.62
CA GLN A 71 0.03 16.51 15.19
C GLN A 71 0.11 17.67 14.19
N GLU A 72 1.23 17.83 13.49
CA GLU A 72 1.39 18.86 12.46
C GLU A 72 0.35 18.70 11.35
N LYS A 73 0.14 17.47 10.87
CA LYS A 73 -0.88 17.18 9.85
C LYS A 73 -2.32 17.41 10.36
N TYR A 74 -2.61 17.06 11.61
CA TYR A 74 -3.93 17.29 12.21
C TYR A 74 -4.27 18.78 12.29
N ASN A 75 -3.30 19.63 12.58
CA ASN A 75 -3.50 21.07 12.64
C ASN A 75 -3.90 21.67 11.29
N ASN A 76 -3.61 20.97 10.18
CA ASN A 76 -4.04 21.36 8.83
C ASN A 76 -5.52 21.01 8.55
N ILE A 77 -6.17 20.20 9.41
CA ILE A 77 -7.62 19.97 9.32
C ILE A 77 -8.31 21.22 9.88
N PRO A 78 -9.14 21.91 9.09
CA PRO A 78 -9.90 23.07 9.57
C PRO A 78 -10.72 22.67 10.81
N GLU A 79 -10.77 23.53 11.83
CA GLU A 79 -11.45 23.22 13.09
C GLU A 79 -12.90 22.79 12.90
N LYS A 80 -13.62 23.44 11.97
CA LYS A 80 -15.00 23.11 11.63
C LYS A 80 -15.21 21.72 11.03
N ASN A 81 -14.12 21.11 10.52
CA ASN A 81 -14.15 19.78 9.89
C ASN A 81 -13.59 18.69 10.81
N ARG A 82 -13.12 19.05 12.01
CA ARG A 82 -12.63 18.08 12.98
C ARG A 82 -13.80 17.35 13.64
N VAL A 83 -13.73 16.04 13.61
CA VAL A 83 -14.75 15.16 14.19
C VAL A 83 -14.12 14.14 15.12
N GLU A 84 -14.97 13.55 15.96
CA GLU A 84 -14.61 12.46 16.85
C GLU A 84 -14.28 11.20 16.03
N PRO A 85 -13.15 10.52 16.29
CA PRO A 85 -12.76 9.36 15.50
C PRO A 85 -13.61 8.14 15.83
N GLN A 86 -13.67 7.25 14.88
CA GLN A 86 -14.30 5.96 14.98
C GLN A 86 -13.35 4.94 15.64
N LEU A 87 -13.66 4.55 16.87
CA LEU A 87 -12.77 3.72 17.69
C LEU A 87 -12.47 2.34 17.11
N HIS A 88 -13.41 1.79 16.37
CA HIS A 88 -13.23 0.53 15.67
C HIS A 88 -12.26 0.63 14.47
N ILE A 89 -11.83 1.84 14.13
CA ILE A 89 -10.76 2.13 13.16
C ILE A 89 -9.48 2.50 13.89
N VAL A 90 -9.54 3.48 14.80
CA VAL A 90 -8.36 4.02 15.49
C VAL A 90 -7.64 2.96 16.34
N GLY A 91 -8.38 2.16 17.11
CA GLY A 91 -7.80 1.13 17.96
C GLY A 91 -6.93 0.13 17.16
N PRO A 92 -7.52 -0.59 16.20
CA PRO A 92 -6.76 -1.51 15.36
C PRO A 92 -5.65 -0.84 14.55
N ALA A 93 -5.85 0.39 14.03
CA ALA A 93 -4.83 1.09 13.27
C ALA A 93 -3.59 1.43 14.12
N MET A 94 -3.79 1.91 15.35
CA MET A 94 -2.67 2.18 16.28
C MET A 94 -1.97 0.91 16.74
N GLU A 95 -2.74 -0.16 16.98
CA GLU A 95 -2.17 -1.47 17.32
C GLU A 95 -1.24 -1.97 16.21
N SER A 96 -1.69 -1.90 14.97
CA SER A 96 -0.92 -2.34 13.79
C SER A 96 0.27 -1.43 13.50
N LEU A 97 0.15 -0.14 13.77
CA LEU A 97 1.21 0.84 13.59
C LEU A 97 2.47 0.51 14.40
N LYS A 98 2.34 -0.05 15.61
CA LYS A 98 3.49 -0.47 16.42
C LYS A 98 4.45 -1.39 15.68
N TYR A 99 3.91 -2.29 14.89
CA TYR A 99 4.70 -3.27 14.14
C TYR A 99 5.25 -2.71 12.84
N ASN A 100 4.65 -1.64 12.33
CA ASN A 100 4.96 -1.03 11.04
C ASN A 100 5.65 0.34 11.15
N ILE A 101 5.93 0.83 12.37
CA ILE A 101 6.46 2.19 12.61
C ILE A 101 7.80 2.46 11.93
N MET A 102 8.61 1.39 11.72
CA MET A 102 9.89 1.48 11.03
C MET A 102 9.77 1.45 9.50
N GLN A 103 8.60 1.19 8.97
CA GLN A 103 8.32 1.14 7.54
C GLN A 103 7.61 2.44 7.13
N ASP A 104 8.39 3.42 6.67
CA ASP A 104 7.89 4.79 6.42
C ASP A 104 6.65 4.85 5.53
N ASP A 105 6.60 4.05 4.46
CA ASP A 105 5.46 4.04 3.54
C ASP A 105 4.18 3.54 4.24
N LEU A 106 4.27 2.45 5.01
CA LEU A 106 3.12 1.88 5.74
C LEU A 106 2.73 2.77 6.93
N ALA A 107 3.70 3.29 7.68
CA ALA A 107 3.44 4.21 8.77
C ALA A 107 2.71 5.47 8.28
N ASN A 108 3.10 6.02 7.13
CA ASN A 108 2.41 7.15 6.51
C ASN A 108 0.97 6.79 6.09
N MET A 109 0.71 5.58 5.57
CA MET A 109 -0.64 5.14 5.23
C MET A 109 -1.52 5.04 6.49
N PHE A 110 -1.02 4.48 7.59
CA PHE A 110 -1.73 4.49 8.87
C PHE A 110 -1.98 5.91 9.40
N SER A 111 -0.97 6.80 9.33
CA SER A 111 -1.13 8.21 9.71
C SER A 111 -2.26 8.88 8.92
N ASN A 112 -2.28 8.68 7.60
CA ASN A 112 -3.28 9.28 6.74
C ASN A 112 -4.68 8.71 7.00
N LEU A 113 -4.80 7.40 7.25
CA LEU A 113 -6.07 6.76 7.65
C LEU A 113 -6.61 7.36 8.95
N LEU A 114 -5.76 7.47 9.98
CA LEU A 114 -6.12 8.07 11.27
C LEU A 114 -6.56 9.53 11.12
N LEU A 115 -5.85 10.31 10.30
CA LEU A 115 -6.20 11.71 10.04
C LEU A 115 -7.47 11.85 9.19
N SER A 116 -7.72 10.92 8.29
CA SER A 116 -8.94 10.90 7.48
C SER A 116 -10.18 10.55 8.32
N ASP A 117 -10.00 9.72 9.35
CA ASP A 117 -11.05 9.39 10.31
C ASP A 117 -11.36 10.55 11.29
N LEU A 118 -10.48 11.54 11.39
CA LEU A 118 -10.63 12.77 12.18
C LEU A 118 -11.19 13.97 11.36
N ASP A 119 -11.50 13.77 10.08
CA ASP A 119 -11.94 14.80 9.15
C ASP A 119 -13.31 14.44 8.56
N ASP A 120 -14.36 15.22 8.84
CA ASP A 120 -15.74 14.97 8.39
C ASP A 120 -15.88 14.82 6.88
N ARG A 121 -14.91 15.37 6.10
CA ARG A 121 -14.89 15.28 4.64
C ARG A 121 -14.46 13.90 4.13
N THR A 122 -13.85 13.08 4.98
CA THR A 122 -13.28 11.76 4.61
C THR A 122 -13.64 10.64 5.58
N GLN A 123 -14.22 10.96 6.75
CA GLN A 123 -14.53 9.98 7.79
C GLN A 123 -15.46 8.86 7.28
N GLU A 124 -16.47 9.19 6.49
CA GLU A 124 -17.42 8.19 5.93
C GLU A 124 -16.75 7.17 4.97
N LEU A 125 -15.60 7.52 4.40
CA LEU A 125 -14.84 6.62 3.54
C LEU A 125 -13.96 5.66 4.35
N CYS A 126 -13.67 5.98 5.61
CA CYS A 126 -12.82 5.17 6.46
C CYS A 126 -13.56 3.89 6.88
N THR A 127 -12.92 2.74 6.68
CA THR A 127 -13.47 1.45 7.06
C THR A 127 -12.43 0.59 7.78
N PRO A 128 -12.85 -0.34 8.67
CA PRO A 128 -11.92 -1.29 9.29
C PRO A 128 -11.18 -2.17 8.27
N ALA A 129 -11.76 -2.36 7.07
CA ALA A 129 -11.11 -3.09 6.00
C ALA A 129 -9.80 -2.43 5.56
N PHE A 130 -9.72 -1.08 5.59
CA PHE A 130 -8.50 -0.37 5.21
C PHE A 130 -7.35 -0.62 6.18
N VAL A 131 -7.63 -0.74 7.48
CA VAL A 131 -6.62 -1.17 8.46
C VAL A 131 -6.05 -2.53 8.07
N LYS A 132 -6.92 -3.49 7.75
CA LYS A 132 -6.51 -4.86 7.37
C LYS A 132 -5.79 -4.90 6.02
N MET A 133 -6.17 -4.05 5.09
CA MET A 133 -5.44 -3.93 3.82
C MET A 133 -4.01 -3.41 4.06
N ILE A 134 -3.83 -2.33 4.86
CA ILE A 134 -2.48 -1.82 5.16
C ILE A 134 -1.63 -2.87 5.89
N GLU A 135 -2.20 -3.62 6.84
CA GLU A 135 -1.51 -4.71 7.55
C GLU A 135 -0.95 -5.79 6.60
N GLN A 136 -1.60 -6.02 5.48
CA GLN A 136 -1.21 -7.04 4.51
C GLN A 136 -0.23 -6.51 3.46
N LEU A 137 -0.08 -5.18 3.31
CA LEU A 137 0.85 -4.60 2.35
C LEU A 137 2.30 -4.76 2.79
N SER A 138 3.16 -5.08 1.84
CA SER A 138 4.60 -4.85 1.98
C SER A 138 4.96 -3.39 1.66
N PRO A 139 6.13 -2.90 2.10
CA PRO A 139 6.60 -1.57 1.69
C PRO A 139 6.69 -1.39 0.16
N ASN A 140 6.98 -2.46 -0.58
CA ASN A 140 7.00 -2.42 -2.04
C ASN A 140 5.59 -2.28 -2.62
N ASP A 141 4.59 -2.95 -2.04
CA ASP A 141 3.20 -2.82 -2.47
C ASP A 141 2.70 -1.38 -2.28
N ALA A 142 3.03 -0.76 -1.14
CA ALA A 142 2.70 0.63 -0.86
C ALA A 142 3.31 1.59 -1.90
N LYS A 143 4.59 1.39 -2.27
CA LYS A 143 5.27 2.18 -3.32
C LYS A 143 4.63 1.98 -4.69
N VAL A 144 4.37 0.73 -5.07
CA VAL A 144 3.72 0.41 -6.35
C VAL A 144 2.33 1.02 -6.41
N PHE A 145 1.54 0.89 -5.34
CA PHE A 145 0.21 1.49 -5.27
C PHE A 145 0.25 3.01 -5.41
N LYS A 146 1.17 3.67 -4.70
CA LYS A 146 1.36 5.12 -4.83
C LYS A 146 1.66 5.54 -6.27
N SER A 147 2.60 4.85 -6.94
CA SER A 147 2.95 5.13 -8.34
C SER A 147 1.76 4.94 -9.29
N ILE A 148 0.94 3.91 -9.07
CA ILE A 148 -0.28 3.67 -9.86
C ILE A 148 -1.25 4.84 -9.68
N VAL A 149 -1.51 5.26 -8.44
CA VAL A 149 -2.43 6.36 -8.14
C VAL A 149 -1.95 7.67 -8.78
N GLU A 150 -0.67 7.98 -8.64
CA GLU A 150 -0.05 9.17 -9.25
C GLU A 150 -0.19 9.15 -10.78
N TYR A 151 0.11 8.02 -11.41
CA TYR A 151 -0.01 7.86 -12.86
C TYR A 151 -1.46 8.01 -13.31
N CYS A 152 -2.38 7.22 -12.74
CA CYS A 152 -3.79 7.22 -13.13
C CYS A 152 -4.45 8.58 -12.93
N THR A 153 -4.11 9.28 -11.85
CA THR A 153 -4.61 10.63 -11.56
C THR A 153 -4.08 11.64 -12.58
N LYS A 154 -2.78 11.57 -12.89
CA LYS A 154 -2.13 12.52 -13.81
C LYS A 154 -2.67 12.43 -15.23
N ILE A 155 -2.88 11.23 -15.75
CA ILE A 155 -3.34 11.00 -17.13
C ILE A 155 -4.85 10.80 -17.24
N ASN A 156 -5.56 10.72 -16.12
CA ASN A 156 -6.99 10.39 -16.04
C ASN A 156 -7.34 9.14 -16.85
N SER A 157 -6.52 8.10 -16.74
CA SER A 157 -6.63 6.87 -17.51
C SER A 157 -6.10 5.65 -16.77
N SER A 158 -6.36 4.48 -17.31
CA SER A 158 -5.85 3.20 -16.85
C SER A 158 -4.41 2.96 -17.30
N LEU A 159 -3.71 2.03 -16.65
CA LEU A 159 -2.37 1.59 -17.01
C LEU A 159 -2.46 0.35 -17.92
N PRO A 160 -1.78 0.30 -19.08
CA PRO A 160 -1.73 -0.90 -19.90
C PRO A 160 -0.95 -2.01 -19.20
N ILE A 161 -1.48 -3.23 -19.30
CA ILE A 161 -0.83 -4.45 -18.83
C ILE A 161 -0.92 -5.52 -19.91
N CYS A 162 0.01 -6.44 -19.95
CA CYS A 162 -0.06 -7.61 -20.83
C CYS A 162 0.66 -8.82 -20.24
N GLU A 163 0.40 -9.98 -20.80
CA GLU A 163 1.22 -11.18 -20.64
C GLU A 163 2.06 -11.37 -21.91
N ILE A 164 3.33 -11.71 -21.74
CA ILE A 164 4.27 -11.87 -22.86
C ILE A 164 4.94 -13.22 -22.77
N GLU A 165 4.93 -13.93 -23.89
CA GLU A 165 5.59 -15.21 -24.12
C GLU A 165 6.69 -15.05 -25.17
N ILE A 166 7.75 -15.83 -25.06
CA ILE A 166 8.76 -15.96 -26.11
C ILE A 166 8.43 -17.21 -26.90
N VAL A 167 8.05 -17.02 -28.15
CA VAL A 167 7.59 -18.09 -29.05
C VAL A 167 8.47 -18.18 -30.29
N LEU A 168 8.44 -19.36 -30.99
CA LEU A 168 9.11 -19.50 -32.28
C LEU A 168 8.40 -18.62 -33.32
N SER A 169 9.17 -17.96 -34.17
CA SER A 169 8.64 -17.06 -35.20
C SER A 169 7.80 -17.77 -36.26
N ASN A 170 8.06 -19.08 -36.50
CA ASN A 170 7.37 -19.90 -37.48
C ASN A 170 6.31 -20.84 -36.87
N ASN A 171 6.30 -20.98 -35.55
CA ASN A 171 5.31 -21.79 -34.84
C ASN A 171 5.06 -21.22 -33.43
N HIS A 172 4.00 -20.42 -33.30
CA HIS A 172 3.64 -19.75 -32.04
C HIS A 172 3.13 -20.69 -30.94
N GLU A 173 2.87 -21.96 -31.26
CA GLU A 173 2.51 -22.98 -30.24
C GLU A 173 3.75 -23.49 -29.49
N GLN A 174 4.95 -23.27 -30.05
CA GLN A 174 6.21 -23.66 -29.41
C GLN A 174 6.82 -22.41 -28.73
N TYR A 175 6.92 -22.47 -27.43
CA TYR A 175 7.46 -21.37 -26.62
C TYR A 175 8.75 -21.74 -25.91
N TYR A 176 9.57 -20.74 -25.69
CA TYR A 176 10.74 -20.83 -24.82
C TYR A 176 10.27 -20.71 -23.36
N LYS A 177 10.38 -21.81 -22.59
CA LYS A 177 10.03 -21.78 -21.16
C LYS A 177 10.91 -20.79 -20.43
N ASN A 178 10.30 -19.77 -19.87
CA ASN A 178 11.02 -18.68 -19.28
C ASN A 178 10.38 -18.19 -17.98
N GLU A 179 11.21 -18.12 -16.94
CA GLU A 179 10.83 -17.58 -15.64
C GLU A 179 11.33 -16.13 -15.44
N ASN A 180 12.01 -15.57 -16.46
CA ASN A 180 12.63 -14.25 -16.38
C ASN A 180 11.72 -13.10 -16.83
N ILE A 181 10.58 -13.39 -17.48
CA ILE A 181 9.55 -12.41 -17.80
C ILE A 181 8.51 -12.45 -16.67
N PRO A 182 8.21 -11.30 -16.03
CA PRO A 182 7.16 -11.23 -15.03
C PRO A 182 5.80 -11.60 -15.62
N LYS A 183 4.92 -12.21 -14.80
CA LYS A 183 3.57 -12.60 -15.25
C LYS A 183 2.74 -11.41 -15.74
N VAL A 184 2.80 -10.28 -15.03
CA VAL A 184 2.15 -9.03 -15.43
C VAL A 184 3.22 -8.09 -15.92
N VAL A 185 3.22 -7.78 -17.21
CA VAL A 185 4.12 -6.81 -17.84
C VAL A 185 3.38 -5.49 -18.01
N THR A 186 4.03 -4.40 -17.64
CA THR A 186 3.55 -3.03 -17.76
C THR A 186 4.72 -2.11 -18.08
N ASP A 187 4.50 -0.81 -18.11
CA ASP A 187 5.59 0.15 -18.18
C ASP A 187 6.33 0.22 -16.83
N PHE A 188 7.37 -0.59 -16.68
CA PHE A 188 8.16 -0.67 -15.45
C PHE A 188 8.96 0.61 -15.15
N THR A 189 9.10 1.53 -16.11
CA THR A 189 9.77 2.82 -15.89
C THR A 189 9.02 3.74 -14.93
N LEU A 190 7.74 3.44 -14.67
CA LEU A 190 6.90 4.16 -13.71
C LEU A 190 7.26 3.83 -12.25
N PHE A 191 8.01 2.74 -12.04
CA PHE A 191 8.31 2.22 -10.72
C PHE A 191 9.82 2.19 -10.50
N ASN A 192 10.28 2.68 -9.37
CA ASN A 192 11.70 2.59 -9.00
C ASN A 192 11.97 1.26 -8.26
N LEU A 193 11.59 0.14 -8.90
CA LEU A 193 11.67 -1.21 -8.35
C LEU A 193 11.97 -2.21 -9.47
N ASN A 194 12.49 -3.39 -9.09
CA ASN A 194 12.68 -4.48 -10.03
C ASN A 194 11.35 -4.96 -10.62
N GLU A 195 11.35 -5.35 -11.90
CA GLU A 195 10.15 -5.73 -12.67
C GLU A 195 9.38 -6.89 -12.03
N HIS A 196 10.07 -7.91 -11.51
CA HIS A 196 9.43 -9.04 -10.82
C HIS A 196 8.78 -8.58 -9.50
N THR A 197 9.39 -7.65 -8.78
CA THR A 197 8.81 -7.06 -7.57
C THR A 197 7.55 -6.30 -7.92
N VAL A 198 7.58 -5.47 -8.96
CA VAL A 198 6.39 -4.75 -9.44
C VAL A 198 5.27 -5.71 -9.80
N SER A 199 5.56 -6.71 -10.66
CA SER A 199 4.56 -7.70 -11.07
C SER A 199 3.93 -8.47 -9.91
N LYS A 200 4.72 -8.84 -8.88
CA LYS A 200 4.22 -9.47 -7.67
C LYS A 200 3.33 -8.52 -6.87
N SER A 201 3.74 -7.28 -6.72
CA SER A 201 2.95 -6.25 -6.03
C SER A 201 1.63 -5.98 -6.75
N LEU A 202 1.61 -5.93 -8.10
CA LEU A 202 0.38 -5.79 -8.88
C LEU A 202 -0.60 -6.93 -8.61
N GLN A 203 -0.10 -8.17 -8.60
CA GLN A 203 -0.92 -9.35 -8.31
C GLN A 203 -1.44 -9.32 -6.86
N HIS A 204 -0.59 -8.92 -5.89
CA HIS A 204 -0.98 -8.82 -4.49
C HIS A 204 -2.03 -7.71 -4.26
N LEU A 205 -1.83 -6.51 -4.81
CA LEU A 205 -2.80 -5.42 -4.74
C LEU A 205 -4.14 -5.79 -5.38
N SER A 206 -4.11 -6.55 -6.47
CA SER A 206 -5.32 -7.08 -7.10
C SER A 206 -6.01 -8.13 -6.23
N ALA A 207 -5.25 -9.03 -5.59
CA ALA A 207 -5.80 -10.00 -4.64
C ALA A 207 -6.44 -9.36 -3.42
N LEU A 208 -5.93 -8.21 -2.96
CA LEU A 208 -6.52 -7.40 -1.89
C LEU A 208 -7.74 -6.58 -2.36
N GLY A 209 -8.06 -6.60 -3.65
CA GLY A 209 -9.18 -5.86 -4.22
C GLY A 209 -8.96 -4.34 -4.28
N ILE A 210 -7.72 -3.88 -4.20
CA ILE A 210 -7.35 -2.45 -4.26
C ILE A 210 -7.24 -1.97 -5.72
N ILE A 211 -6.76 -2.84 -6.60
CA ILE A 211 -6.70 -2.60 -8.04
C ILE A 211 -7.38 -3.74 -8.79
N GLU A 212 -7.77 -3.49 -10.04
CA GLU A 212 -8.28 -4.53 -10.93
C GLU A 212 -7.34 -4.71 -12.11
N LEU A 213 -6.91 -5.97 -12.34
CA LEU A 213 -6.20 -6.42 -13.54
C LEU A 213 -7.23 -7.05 -14.49
N ASN A 214 -7.65 -6.33 -15.51
CA ASN A 214 -8.73 -6.75 -16.39
C ASN A 214 -8.21 -7.05 -17.80
N TYR A 215 -8.15 -8.33 -18.15
CA TYR A 215 -7.73 -8.82 -19.45
C TYR A 215 -8.89 -8.96 -20.46
N LEU A 216 -10.12 -8.66 -20.06
CA LEU A 216 -11.27 -8.60 -20.97
C LEU A 216 -11.42 -7.23 -21.63
N LYS A 217 -10.73 -6.22 -21.12
CA LYS A 217 -10.71 -4.86 -21.65
C LYS A 217 -9.29 -4.51 -22.09
N ASN A 218 -9.18 -3.78 -23.19
CA ASN A 218 -7.89 -3.29 -23.66
C ASN A 218 -8.03 -1.92 -24.33
N PHE A 219 -6.91 -1.24 -24.51
CA PHE A 219 -6.87 0.00 -25.29
C PHE A 219 -7.09 -0.31 -26.78
N ILE A 220 -7.76 0.59 -27.48
CA ILE A 220 -8.00 0.47 -28.93
C ILE A 220 -6.68 0.56 -29.70
N ASP A 221 -5.78 1.44 -29.28
CA ASP A 221 -4.45 1.58 -29.87
C ASP A 221 -3.53 0.45 -29.41
N SER A 222 -3.34 -0.54 -30.27
CA SER A 222 -2.47 -1.70 -30.01
C SER A 222 -0.99 -1.32 -29.86
N SER A 223 -0.55 -0.18 -30.40
CA SER A 223 0.84 0.26 -30.31
C SER A 223 1.31 0.51 -28.88
N ILE A 224 0.36 0.77 -27.98
CA ILE A 224 0.61 0.91 -26.53
C ILE A 224 1.19 -0.38 -25.96
N TYR A 225 0.62 -1.53 -26.36
CA TYR A 225 1.08 -2.84 -25.89
C TYR A 225 2.39 -3.28 -26.56
N GLU A 226 2.60 -2.92 -27.83
CA GLU A 226 3.85 -3.21 -28.53
C GLU A 226 5.06 -2.57 -27.86
N LYS A 227 4.88 -1.43 -27.19
CA LYS A 227 5.94 -0.81 -26.39
C LYS A 227 6.35 -1.66 -25.18
N LEU A 228 5.43 -2.46 -24.65
CA LEU A 228 5.71 -3.33 -23.51
C LEU A 228 6.62 -4.51 -23.87
N THR A 229 6.63 -4.96 -25.14
CA THR A 229 7.60 -5.98 -25.59
C THR A 229 9.05 -5.49 -25.59
N LYS A 230 9.26 -4.16 -25.47
CA LYS A 230 10.57 -3.52 -25.41
C LYS A 230 11.08 -3.33 -23.97
N GLN A 231 10.34 -3.79 -22.97
CA GLN A 231 10.81 -3.78 -21.58
C GLN A 231 12.09 -4.59 -21.44
N GLU A 232 12.99 -4.16 -20.56
CA GLU A 232 14.33 -4.71 -20.45
C GLU A 232 14.35 -6.22 -20.18
N CYS A 233 13.47 -6.70 -19.29
CA CYS A 233 13.32 -8.12 -18.96
C CYS A 233 12.91 -8.95 -20.21
N VAL A 234 12.02 -8.41 -21.07
CA VAL A 234 11.57 -9.09 -22.30
C VAL A 234 12.70 -9.15 -23.31
N VAL A 235 13.36 -8.03 -23.57
CA VAL A 235 14.45 -7.92 -24.55
C VAL A 235 15.66 -8.82 -24.15
N LYS A 236 16.04 -8.80 -22.87
CA LYS A 236 17.11 -9.66 -22.35
C LYS A 236 16.78 -11.13 -22.55
N THR A 237 15.56 -11.53 -22.25
CA THR A 237 15.14 -12.93 -22.38
C THR A 237 15.06 -13.38 -23.85
N LEU A 238 14.50 -12.53 -24.71
CA LEU A 238 14.43 -12.79 -26.15
C LEU A 238 15.85 -12.97 -26.73
N ASN A 239 16.78 -12.07 -26.40
CA ASN A 239 18.16 -12.16 -26.86
C ASN A 239 18.85 -13.42 -26.36
N TYR A 240 18.56 -13.83 -25.11
CA TYR A 240 19.13 -15.06 -24.54
C TYR A 240 18.58 -16.30 -25.25
N ALA A 241 17.25 -16.38 -25.51
CA ALA A 241 16.64 -17.47 -26.24
C ALA A 241 17.22 -17.62 -27.66
N ASN A 242 17.34 -16.52 -28.40
CA ASN A 242 17.91 -16.50 -29.76
C ASN A 242 19.42 -16.84 -29.80
N LYS A 243 20.14 -16.63 -28.69
CA LYS A 243 21.56 -17.01 -28.60
C LYS A 243 21.76 -18.50 -28.34
N LEU A 244 20.82 -19.15 -27.66
CA LEU A 244 20.91 -20.57 -27.30
C LEU A 244 20.41 -21.51 -28.38
N SER A 245 19.65 -21.04 -29.35
CA SER A 245 19.04 -21.85 -30.40
C SER A 245 19.42 -21.31 -31.78
N ASN A 246 19.40 -22.19 -32.76
CA ASN A 246 19.45 -21.82 -34.17
C ASN A 246 18.10 -21.32 -34.71
N ASP A 247 17.04 -21.45 -33.91
CA ASP A 247 15.71 -20.99 -34.23
C ASP A 247 15.55 -19.50 -33.91
N THR A 248 14.63 -18.84 -34.60
CA THR A 248 14.34 -17.42 -34.33
C THR A 248 13.11 -17.34 -33.42
N PHE A 249 13.31 -16.79 -32.23
CA PHE A 249 12.27 -16.48 -31.27
C PHE A 249 11.81 -15.03 -31.38
N ILE A 250 10.54 -14.78 -31.07
CA ILE A 250 9.94 -13.46 -30.99
C ILE A 250 9.19 -13.31 -29.66
N ALA A 251 9.05 -12.07 -29.21
CA ALA A 251 8.15 -11.76 -28.09
C ALA A 251 6.71 -11.63 -28.62
N ASN A 252 5.83 -12.49 -28.13
CA ASN A 252 4.41 -12.51 -28.44
C ASN A 252 3.59 -12.05 -27.24
N ILE A 253 2.63 -11.17 -27.47
CA ILE A 253 1.68 -10.76 -26.43
C ILE A 253 0.55 -11.79 -26.44
N SER A 254 0.49 -12.63 -25.40
CA SER A 254 -0.56 -13.65 -25.27
C SER A 254 -1.88 -13.04 -24.83
N ASP A 255 -1.83 -12.09 -23.86
CA ASP A 255 -3.01 -11.40 -23.37
C ASP A 255 -2.75 -9.91 -23.21
N ARG A 256 -3.76 -9.09 -23.57
CA ARG A 256 -3.78 -7.64 -23.39
C ARG A 256 -4.81 -7.28 -22.35
N GLY A 257 -4.48 -6.32 -21.50
CA GLY A 257 -5.37 -5.88 -20.45
C GLY A 257 -5.14 -4.43 -20.01
N ILE A 258 -5.93 -4.02 -19.06
CA ILE A 258 -5.80 -2.74 -18.37
C ILE A 258 -5.78 -2.96 -16.88
N LEU A 259 -5.03 -2.12 -16.19
CA LEU A 259 -5.07 -1.97 -14.74
C LEU A 259 -5.80 -0.66 -14.42
N PHE A 260 -6.73 -0.70 -13.51
CA PHE A 260 -7.41 0.49 -13.00
C PHE A 260 -7.72 0.36 -11.50
N LEU A 261 -7.96 1.51 -10.86
CA LEU A 261 -8.46 1.59 -9.51
C LEU A 261 -9.97 1.39 -9.54
N ASN A 262 -10.47 0.39 -8.81
CA ASN A 262 -11.89 0.25 -8.56
C ASN A 262 -12.34 1.23 -7.46
N ASP A 263 -13.64 1.27 -7.13
CA ASP A 263 -14.19 2.19 -6.15
C ASP A 263 -13.50 2.07 -4.78
N ILE A 264 -13.25 0.83 -4.33
CA ILE A 264 -12.52 0.57 -3.08
C ILE A 264 -11.09 1.12 -3.14
N GLY A 265 -10.40 0.92 -4.27
CA GLY A 265 -9.04 1.43 -4.49
C GLY A 265 -8.99 2.95 -4.55
N LEU A 266 -10.00 3.60 -5.12
CA LEU A 266 -10.12 5.06 -5.14
C LEU A 266 -10.33 5.62 -3.73
N ASP A 267 -11.23 5.02 -2.94
CA ASP A 267 -11.46 5.43 -1.55
C ASP A 267 -10.24 5.16 -0.68
N PHE A 268 -9.60 4.00 -0.85
CA PHE A 268 -8.35 3.65 -0.15
C PHE A 268 -7.23 4.63 -0.49
N ALA A 269 -7.07 5.02 -1.76
CA ALA A 269 -6.10 6.03 -2.17
C ALA A 269 -6.40 7.40 -1.54
N LYS A 270 -7.66 7.84 -1.56
CA LYS A 270 -8.09 9.12 -1.00
C LYS A 270 -7.87 9.21 0.51
N VAL A 271 -8.04 8.09 1.21
CA VAL A 271 -7.90 8.01 2.66
C VAL A 271 -6.44 7.77 3.07
N CYS A 272 -5.73 6.84 2.41
CA CYS A 272 -4.43 6.36 2.87
C CYS A 272 -3.22 7.02 2.18
N LEU A 273 -3.41 7.66 1.00
CA LEU A 273 -2.34 8.36 0.26
C LEU A 273 -2.53 9.89 0.25
N ARG A 274 -3.33 10.41 1.18
CA ARG A 274 -3.60 11.85 1.28
C ARG A 274 -2.29 12.64 1.34
N ASP A 275 -2.01 13.44 0.32
CA ASP A 275 -0.89 14.38 0.36
C ASP A 275 -1.18 15.49 1.38
N SER A 276 -0.19 15.78 2.22
CA SER A 276 -0.19 16.99 3.04
C SER A 276 0.01 18.17 2.08
N LYS A 277 -1.08 18.79 1.64
CA LYS A 277 -1.01 20.09 0.94
C LYS A 277 -0.76 21.18 1.95
#